data_2bb6bd869b2db6ae48bb51af704e607e
#
_entry.id   2bb6bd869b2db6ae48bb51af704e607e
#
_cell.length_a   1.000
_cell.length_b   1.000
_cell.length_c   1.000
_cell.angle_alpha   90.00
_cell.angle_beta   90.00
_cell.angle_gamma   90.00
#
_symmetry.space_group_name_H-M   'P 1'
#
loop_
_entity.id
_entity.type
_entity.pdbx_description
1 polymer ?
#
loop_
_entity_poly.entity_id
_entity_poly.type
_entity_poly.pdbx_seq_one_letter_code
_entity_poly.pdbx_strand_id
1 'polypeptide(L)'
;MYHASFRQLQSLVLVARHESVSRAAEAMHVTQPAVSLQLRTLEDIAGIALTRKVGRAIQLTAAGEVMATFAERILRLLEQAGDELAALQGVTSGTLRIGAVTTAEHLLPPMLVPFTIERPDVRLKLQVGNRSEIVNMLARQEIDLAIMGTPPRELRTNAAKFARHPMAFVASPNHPLMKKKKITLNDVMAANLMVRERGSGTRTAVEKLLREAGHPAEFGSEVSSNEAIKRMVSAGLGLGFLSVHACGLEFEAGLLAILPMQENPVEADWHIMHLSGQPIPKVAASFQDFVIENGQELVRRELESFYKLLGRQRKPTRAPAKERAPQVVSAK
;
A
#
# COMPACT_ATOMS: atom_id res chain seq x y z
N MET A 1 10.67 21.54 28.43
CA MET A 1 9.88 20.42 27.89
C MET A 1 9.46 19.39 28.93
N TYR A 2 10.24 19.11 30.01
CA TYR A 2 9.87 18.11 31.05
C TYR A 2 8.57 18.38 31.82
N HIS A 3 8.02 19.59 31.74
CA HIS A 3 6.76 19.95 32.41
C HIS A 3 5.53 19.90 31.50
N ALA A 4 5.67 19.51 30.24
CA ALA A 4 4.53 19.35 29.35
C ALA A 4 3.66 18.16 29.79
N SER A 5 2.36 18.37 29.90
CA SER A 5 1.38 17.33 30.25
C SER A 5 0.84 16.61 29.02
N PHE A 6 0.38 15.37 29.17
CA PHE A 6 -0.28 14.62 28.08
C PHE A 6 -1.51 15.34 27.52
N ARG A 7 -2.26 16.05 28.36
CA ARG A 7 -3.44 16.85 27.91
C ARG A 7 -3.02 17.98 26.97
N GLN A 8 -1.89 18.65 27.25
CA GLN A 8 -1.34 19.70 26.40
C GLN A 8 -0.91 19.14 25.04
N LEU A 9 -0.21 17.99 25.04
CA LEU A 9 0.17 17.30 23.81
C LEU A 9 -1.05 16.88 23.00
N GLN A 10 -2.08 16.33 23.65
CA GLN A 10 -3.33 15.93 23.00
C GLN A 10 -4.06 17.14 22.42
N SER A 11 -4.11 18.28 23.11
CA SER A 11 -4.70 19.51 22.61
C SER A 11 -4.01 19.98 21.33
N LEU A 12 -2.68 19.98 21.28
CA LEU A 12 -1.92 20.38 20.09
C LEU A 12 -2.24 19.46 18.89
N VAL A 13 -2.22 18.14 19.11
CA VAL A 13 -2.50 17.14 18.06
C VAL A 13 -3.92 17.29 17.52
N LEU A 14 -4.92 17.47 18.39
CA LEU A 14 -6.30 17.62 17.96
C LEU A 14 -6.56 18.97 17.26
N VAL A 15 -5.92 20.06 17.73
CA VAL A 15 -5.99 21.34 17.03
C VAL A 15 -5.33 21.28 15.66
N ALA A 16 -4.20 20.59 15.52
CA ALA A 16 -3.56 20.34 14.25
C ALA A 16 -4.49 19.60 13.26
N ARG A 17 -5.16 18.55 13.75
CA ARG A 17 -6.05 17.71 12.95
C ARG A 17 -7.33 18.42 12.50
N HIS A 18 -7.91 19.23 13.38
CA HIS A 18 -9.21 19.89 13.13
C HIS A 18 -9.08 21.33 12.61
N GLU A 19 -7.88 21.92 12.66
CA GLU A 19 -7.61 23.34 12.37
C GLU A 19 -8.54 24.29 13.15
N SER A 20 -9.04 23.82 14.33
CA SER A 20 -10.05 24.50 15.14
C SER A 20 -9.95 24.11 16.61
N VAL A 21 -9.81 25.13 17.48
CA VAL A 21 -9.82 24.91 18.95
C VAL A 21 -11.16 24.39 19.43
N SER A 22 -12.27 24.89 18.87
CA SER A 22 -13.60 24.45 19.29
C SER A 22 -13.84 22.97 18.98
N ARG A 23 -13.49 22.52 17.77
CA ARG A 23 -13.60 21.10 17.39
C ARG A 23 -12.66 20.21 18.21
N ALA A 24 -11.46 20.70 18.52
CA ALA A 24 -10.54 19.97 19.39
C ALA A 24 -11.12 19.84 20.81
N ALA A 25 -11.76 20.89 21.32
CA ALA A 25 -12.41 20.88 22.63
C ALA A 25 -13.60 19.89 22.69
N GLU A 26 -14.43 19.86 21.65
CA GLU A 26 -15.51 18.88 21.48
C GLU A 26 -14.95 17.44 21.50
N ALA A 27 -13.87 17.18 20.72
CA ALA A 27 -13.23 15.87 20.66
C ALA A 27 -12.60 15.43 21.98
N MET A 28 -12.20 16.39 22.85
CA MET A 28 -11.67 16.13 24.19
C MET A 28 -12.71 16.14 25.29
N HIS A 29 -13.98 16.45 24.97
CA HIS A 29 -15.07 16.65 25.94
C HIS A 29 -14.72 17.70 27.00
N VAL A 30 -14.11 18.82 26.59
CA VAL A 30 -13.75 19.95 27.44
C VAL A 30 -14.21 21.27 26.82
N THR A 31 -14.03 22.38 27.55
CA THR A 31 -14.39 23.70 27.02
C THR A 31 -13.28 24.26 26.12
N GLN A 32 -13.69 25.10 25.14
CA GLN A 32 -12.74 25.78 24.24
C GLN A 32 -11.67 26.64 24.99
N PRO A 33 -12.01 27.39 26.08
CA PRO A 33 -10.99 28.06 26.90
C PRO A 33 -9.98 27.13 27.52
N ALA A 34 -10.38 25.92 27.92
CA ALA A 34 -9.46 24.93 28.49
C ALA A 34 -8.38 24.48 27.46
N VAL A 35 -8.79 24.19 26.21
CA VAL A 35 -7.86 23.85 25.14
C VAL A 35 -6.94 25.03 24.81
N SER A 36 -7.49 26.25 24.74
CA SER A 36 -6.69 27.46 24.51
C SER A 36 -5.65 27.69 25.59
N LEU A 37 -5.99 27.45 26.87
CA LEU A 37 -5.04 27.55 27.98
C LEU A 37 -3.95 26.48 27.89
N GLN A 38 -4.33 25.24 27.57
CA GLN A 38 -3.36 24.13 27.40
C GLN A 38 -2.36 24.43 26.30
N LEU A 39 -2.81 24.97 25.15
CA LEU A 39 -1.92 25.37 24.06
C LEU A 39 -0.96 26.49 24.49
N ARG A 40 -1.46 27.54 25.12
CA ARG A 40 -0.59 28.64 25.63
C ARG A 40 0.44 28.13 26.61
N THR A 41 0.05 27.31 27.57
CA THR A 41 1.01 26.74 28.53
C THR A 41 2.05 25.87 27.82
N LEU A 42 1.69 25.14 26.77
CA LEU A 42 2.64 24.36 26.00
C LEU A 42 3.60 25.27 25.21
N GLU A 43 3.11 26.37 24.62
CA GLU A 43 3.92 27.38 23.95
C GLU A 43 4.88 28.08 24.93
N ASP A 44 4.42 28.42 26.13
CA ASP A 44 5.25 28.97 27.20
C ASP A 44 6.39 28.00 27.59
N ILE A 45 6.08 26.72 27.75
CA ILE A 45 7.07 25.67 28.03
C ILE A 45 8.04 25.47 26.87
N ALA A 46 7.56 25.57 25.62
CA ALA A 46 8.38 25.45 24.42
C ALA A 46 9.24 26.69 24.15
N GLY A 47 8.85 27.85 24.69
CA GLY A 47 9.48 29.15 24.44
C GLY A 47 9.27 29.68 23.01
N ILE A 48 8.35 29.10 22.26
CA ILE A 48 8.06 29.48 20.88
C ILE A 48 6.60 29.20 20.55
N ALA A 49 5.98 30.02 19.70
CA ALA A 49 4.64 29.81 19.22
C ALA A 49 4.55 28.51 18.39
N LEU A 50 3.62 27.64 18.76
CA LEU A 50 3.34 26.37 18.07
C LEU A 50 2.15 26.49 17.10
N THR A 51 1.30 27.50 17.33
CA THR A 51 0.10 27.76 16.54
C THR A 51 0.10 29.19 16.00
N ARG A 52 -0.58 29.40 14.89
CA ARG A 52 -0.85 30.72 14.31
C ARG A 52 -2.28 30.81 13.82
N LYS A 53 -2.86 31.97 13.92
CA LYS A 53 -4.20 32.24 13.41
C LYS A 53 -4.13 32.64 11.93
N VAL A 54 -4.87 31.93 11.07
CA VAL A 54 -4.99 32.23 9.64
C VAL A 54 -6.47 32.39 9.31
N GLY A 55 -6.93 33.64 9.26
CA GLY A 55 -8.35 33.95 9.12
C GLY A 55 -9.17 33.43 10.31
N ARG A 56 -10.06 32.49 10.05
CA ARG A 56 -10.89 31.81 11.08
C ARG A 56 -10.29 30.49 11.55
N ALA A 57 -9.27 29.96 10.87
CA ALA A 57 -8.62 28.71 11.20
C ALA A 57 -7.38 28.94 12.09
N ILE A 58 -6.99 27.89 12.81
CA ILE A 58 -5.72 27.82 13.52
C ILE A 58 -4.85 26.78 12.82
N GLN A 59 -3.66 27.18 12.43
CA GLN A 59 -2.67 26.34 11.79
C GLN A 59 -1.45 26.19 12.68
N LEU A 60 -0.70 25.11 12.48
CA LEU A 60 0.61 24.94 13.12
C LEU A 60 1.63 25.89 12.52
N THR A 61 2.58 26.32 13.32
CA THR A 61 3.87 26.86 12.86
C THR A 61 4.82 25.71 12.50
N ALA A 62 5.97 26.01 11.89
CA ALA A 62 7.00 24.98 11.68
C ALA A 62 7.42 24.29 12.99
N ALA A 63 7.54 25.05 14.09
CA ALA A 63 7.79 24.50 15.43
C ALA A 63 6.62 23.66 15.92
N GLY A 64 5.39 24.08 15.63
CA GLY A 64 4.16 23.34 15.92
C GLY A 64 4.09 21.98 15.21
N GLU A 65 4.47 21.92 13.93
CA GLU A 65 4.52 20.68 13.15
C GLU A 65 5.52 19.68 13.76
N VAL A 66 6.73 20.16 14.09
CA VAL A 66 7.72 19.33 14.78
C VAL A 66 7.17 18.83 16.11
N MET A 67 6.61 19.73 16.93
CA MET A 67 6.07 19.37 18.24
C MET A 67 4.88 18.41 18.14
N ALA A 68 3.97 18.61 17.20
CA ALA A 68 2.82 17.73 16.97
C ALA A 68 3.28 16.32 16.58
N THR A 69 4.30 16.20 15.72
CA THR A 69 4.87 14.90 15.33
C THR A 69 5.39 14.13 16.56
N PHE A 70 6.15 14.79 17.45
CA PHE A 70 6.62 14.16 18.67
C PHE A 70 5.48 13.89 19.66
N ALA A 71 4.51 14.80 19.79
CA ALA A 71 3.35 14.63 20.66
C ALA A 71 2.53 13.40 20.26
N GLU A 72 2.27 13.21 18.98
CA GLU A 72 1.59 12.01 18.47
C GLU A 72 2.34 10.72 18.81
N ARG A 73 3.68 10.71 18.69
CA ARG A 73 4.50 9.55 19.04
C ARG A 73 4.45 9.24 20.53
N ILE A 74 4.52 10.27 21.41
CA ILE A 74 4.44 10.11 22.87
C ILE A 74 3.07 9.55 23.25
N LEU A 75 1.98 10.10 22.70
CA LEU A 75 0.62 9.64 22.98
C LEU A 75 0.41 8.19 22.51
N ARG A 76 0.96 7.81 21.37
CA ARG A 76 0.91 6.42 20.87
C ARG A 76 1.69 5.46 21.77
N LEU A 77 2.90 5.84 22.23
CA LEU A 77 3.67 5.01 23.16
C LEU A 77 2.93 4.78 24.47
N LEU A 78 2.19 5.78 24.97
CA LEU A 78 1.37 5.61 26.16
C LEU A 78 0.19 4.67 25.92
N GLU A 79 -0.48 4.79 24.76
CA GLU A 79 -1.55 3.86 24.34
C GLU A 79 -1.01 2.43 24.24
N GLN A 80 0.15 2.25 23.60
CA GLN A 80 0.84 0.95 23.47
C GLN A 80 1.18 0.35 24.83
N ALA A 81 1.71 1.14 25.75
CA ALA A 81 1.99 0.67 27.11
C ALA A 81 0.72 0.17 27.82
N GLY A 82 -0.40 0.86 27.64
CA GLY A 82 -1.72 0.42 28.13
C GLY A 82 -2.15 -0.92 27.53
N ASP A 83 -2.03 -1.06 26.22
CA ASP A 83 -2.35 -2.30 25.49
C ASP A 83 -1.45 -3.48 25.94
N GLU A 84 -0.16 -3.25 26.18
CA GLU A 84 0.77 -4.28 26.69
C GLU A 84 0.44 -4.70 28.13
N LEU A 85 0.09 -3.74 28.99
CA LEU A 85 -0.36 -4.05 30.37
C LEU A 85 -1.67 -4.86 30.37
N ALA A 86 -2.61 -4.52 29.50
CA ALA A 86 -3.85 -5.30 29.33
C ALA A 86 -3.55 -6.73 28.83
N ALA A 87 -2.59 -6.89 27.92
CA ALA A 87 -2.17 -8.20 27.43
C ALA A 87 -1.50 -9.07 28.50
N LEU A 88 -0.85 -8.47 29.53
CA LEU A 88 -0.35 -9.22 30.69
C LEU A 88 -1.48 -9.77 31.57
N GLN A 89 -2.66 -9.15 31.50
CA GLN A 89 -3.86 -9.59 32.21
C GLN A 89 -4.71 -10.61 31.38
N GLY A 90 -4.18 -11.09 30.24
CA GLY A 90 -4.85 -12.06 29.38
C GLY A 90 -5.84 -11.43 28.41
N VAL A 91 -5.93 -10.12 28.33
CA VAL A 91 -6.81 -9.42 27.39
C VAL A 91 -6.08 -9.26 26.05
N THR A 92 -6.54 -9.98 25.02
CA THR A 92 -6.07 -9.85 23.63
C THR A 92 -6.71 -8.64 22.96
N SER A 93 -6.52 -7.45 23.52
CA SER A 93 -7.01 -6.19 22.97
C SER A 93 -5.84 -5.35 22.45
N GLY A 94 -6.15 -4.30 21.72
CA GLY A 94 -5.17 -3.34 21.23
C GLY A 94 -5.59 -2.72 19.91
N THR A 95 -4.83 -1.73 19.47
CA THR A 95 -5.06 -1.09 18.17
C THR A 95 -4.05 -1.61 17.15
N LEU A 96 -4.53 -2.27 16.10
CA LEU A 96 -3.76 -2.70 14.94
C LEU A 96 -3.79 -1.58 13.88
N ARG A 97 -2.65 -0.90 13.69
CA ARG A 97 -2.51 0.19 12.71
C ARG A 97 -1.75 -0.32 11.50
N ILE A 98 -2.43 -0.41 10.37
CA ILE A 98 -1.87 -0.90 9.11
C ILE A 98 -1.90 0.23 8.08
N GLY A 99 -0.76 0.44 7.41
CA GLY A 99 -0.68 1.20 6.17
C GLY A 99 -0.55 0.25 4.98
N ALA A 100 -1.33 0.46 3.95
CA ALA A 100 -1.28 -0.38 2.76
C ALA A 100 -1.25 0.46 1.49
N VAL A 101 -0.46 0.02 0.51
CA VAL A 101 -0.51 0.66 -0.81
C VAL A 101 -1.85 0.38 -1.49
N THR A 102 -2.32 1.32 -2.31
CA THR A 102 -3.64 1.24 -2.98
C THR A 102 -3.87 -0.09 -3.74
N THR A 103 -2.82 -0.73 -4.24
CA THR A 103 -2.95 -2.04 -4.89
C THR A 103 -3.15 -3.18 -3.90
N ALA A 104 -2.83 -2.99 -2.62
CA ALA A 104 -3.01 -4.00 -1.56
C ALA A 104 -4.42 -4.00 -0.96
N GLU A 105 -5.23 -2.96 -1.19
CA GLU A 105 -6.59 -2.87 -0.62
C GLU A 105 -7.47 -4.06 -1.02
N HIS A 106 -7.25 -4.62 -2.21
CA HIS A 106 -8.01 -5.76 -2.72
C HIS A 106 -7.68 -7.09 -2.03
N LEU A 107 -6.48 -7.20 -1.44
CA LEU A 107 -6.05 -8.44 -0.78
C LEU A 107 -6.08 -8.37 0.76
N LEU A 108 -6.39 -7.20 1.32
CA LEU A 108 -6.47 -7.04 2.78
C LEU A 108 -7.68 -7.73 3.42
N PRO A 109 -8.92 -7.65 2.86
CA PRO A 109 -10.08 -8.25 3.49
C PRO A 109 -9.93 -9.76 3.78
N PRO A 110 -9.41 -10.60 2.86
CA PRO A 110 -9.17 -12.02 3.12
C PRO A 110 -8.22 -12.29 4.30
N MET A 111 -7.33 -11.38 4.61
CA MET A 111 -6.41 -11.50 5.75
C MET A 111 -6.98 -10.89 7.02
N LEU A 112 -7.67 -9.75 6.91
CA LEU A 112 -8.20 -9.03 8.07
C LEU A 112 -9.41 -9.73 8.68
N VAL A 113 -10.33 -10.24 7.85
CA VAL A 113 -11.58 -10.86 8.33
C VAL A 113 -11.32 -12.05 9.25
N PRO A 114 -10.56 -13.10 8.87
CA PRO A 114 -10.31 -14.21 9.78
C PRO A 114 -9.56 -13.79 11.04
N PHE A 115 -8.59 -12.89 10.92
CA PHE A 115 -7.83 -12.39 12.06
C PHE A 115 -8.68 -11.65 13.09
N THR A 116 -9.60 -10.79 12.62
CA THR A 116 -10.47 -9.99 13.50
C THR A 116 -11.63 -10.79 14.10
N ILE A 117 -12.15 -11.82 13.39
CA ILE A 117 -13.16 -12.73 13.93
C ILE A 117 -12.63 -13.48 15.17
N GLU A 118 -11.38 -13.94 15.12
CA GLU A 118 -10.73 -14.61 16.25
C GLU A 118 -10.35 -13.64 17.39
N ARG A 119 -10.30 -12.34 17.12
CA ARG A 119 -9.85 -11.30 18.05
C ARG A 119 -10.80 -10.10 18.04
N PRO A 120 -12.03 -10.25 18.58
CA PRO A 120 -13.08 -9.23 18.47
C PRO A 120 -12.75 -7.92 19.21
N ASP A 121 -11.86 -7.97 20.19
CA ASP A 121 -11.43 -6.78 20.96
C ASP A 121 -10.31 -5.97 20.28
N VAL A 122 -9.84 -6.40 19.10
CA VAL A 122 -8.84 -5.67 18.33
C VAL A 122 -9.51 -4.53 17.55
N ARG A 123 -9.03 -3.32 17.77
CA ARG A 123 -9.43 -2.15 17.00
C ARG A 123 -8.56 -2.00 15.76
N LEU A 124 -9.15 -2.09 14.58
CA LEU A 124 -8.45 -1.91 13.31
C LEU A 124 -8.40 -0.43 12.90
N LYS A 125 -7.21 0.07 12.60
CA LYS A 125 -7.00 1.36 11.90
C LYS A 125 -6.23 1.07 10.62
N LEU A 126 -6.92 1.15 9.49
CA LEU A 126 -6.35 0.94 8.16
C LEU A 126 -6.22 2.28 7.44
N GLN A 127 -5.04 2.54 6.90
CA GLN A 127 -4.76 3.67 6.03
C GLN A 127 -4.29 3.16 4.68
N VAL A 128 -4.89 3.66 3.60
CA VAL A 128 -4.55 3.31 2.22
C VAL A 128 -4.02 4.53 1.52
N GLY A 129 -2.89 4.37 0.84
CA GLY A 129 -2.23 5.46 0.12
C GLY A 129 -1.26 4.96 -0.94
N ASN A 130 -0.56 5.87 -1.62
CA ASN A 130 0.52 5.45 -2.49
C ASN A 130 1.77 5.05 -1.68
N ARG A 131 2.78 4.49 -2.36
CA ARG A 131 3.99 4.01 -1.68
C ARG A 131 4.70 5.09 -0.86
N SER A 132 4.81 6.30 -1.40
CA SER A 132 5.50 7.41 -0.71
C SER A 132 4.76 7.84 0.56
N GLU A 133 3.43 7.89 0.51
CA GLU A 133 2.59 8.20 1.67
C GLU A 133 2.75 7.14 2.77
N ILE A 134 2.65 5.84 2.42
CA ILE A 134 2.79 4.75 3.39
C ILE A 134 4.20 4.70 3.98
N VAL A 135 5.25 4.94 3.19
CA VAL A 135 6.63 5.02 3.68
C VAL A 135 6.79 6.19 4.67
N ASN A 136 6.21 7.35 4.38
CA ASN A 136 6.22 8.50 5.28
C ASN A 136 5.48 8.22 6.60
N MET A 137 4.31 7.59 6.53
CA MET A 137 3.55 7.18 7.72
C MET A 137 4.34 6.19 8.58
N LEU A 138 5.02 5.22 7.95
CA LEU A 138 5.86 4.26 8.64
C LEU A 138 7.05 4.97 9.32
N ALA A 139 7.72 5.90 8.62
CA ALA A 139 8.84 6.68 9.15
C ALA A 139 8.43 7.54 10.35
N ARG A 140 7.21 8.11 10.31
CA ARG A 140 6.64 8.89 11.42
C ARG A 140 6.00 8.03 12.50
N GLN A 141 6.03 6.70 12.34
CA GLN A 141 5.39 5.75 13.26
C GLN A 141 3.86 5.97 13.41
N GLU A 142 3.19 6.48 12.38
CA GLU A 142 1.73 6.64 12.34
C GLU A 142 1.01 5.30 12.14
N ILE A 143 1.73 4.32 11.58
CA ILE A 143 1.32 2.93 11.38
C ILE A 143 2.34 1.99 12.02
N ASP A 144 1.90 0.83 12.48
CA ASP A 144 2.74 -0.21 13.06
C ASP A 144 3.31 -1.13 11.98
N LEU A 145 2.48 -1.46 10.99
CA LEU A 145 2.81 -2.34 9.88
C LEU A 145 2.52 -1.67 8.55
N ALA A 146 3.38 -1.91 7.57
CA ALA A 146 3.15 -1.52 6.19
C ALA A 146 3.05 -2.75 5.27
N ILE A 147 2.08 -2.73 4.33
CA ILE A 147 1.92 -3.75 3.28
C ILE A 147 2.15 -3.09 1.93
N MET A 148 3.19 -3.53 1.22
CA MET A 148 3.58 -3.01 -0.09
C MET A 148 4.38 -4.02 -0.91
N GLY A 149 4.55 -3.74 -2.21
CA GLY A 149 5.27 -4.63 -3.11
C GLY A 149 6.78 -4.69 -2.84
N THR A 150 7.44 -3.54 -2.76
CA THR A 150 8.90 -3.48 -2.57
C THR A 150 9.24 -2.70 -1.31
N PRO A 151 10.05 -3.28 -0.39
CA PRO A 151 10.52 -2.57 0.78
C PRO A 151 11.25 -1.26 0.44
N PRO A 152 11.08 -0.20 1.25
CA PRO A 152 11.75 1.07 1.03
C PRO A 152 13.26 0.92 1.27
N ARG A 153 14.08 1.52 0.40
CA ARG A 153 15.54 1.58 0.60
C ARG A 153 15.94 2.72 1.54
N GLU A 154 15.09 3.72 1.63
CA GLU A 154 15.24 4.93 2.43
C GLU A 154 15.00 4.74 3.93
N LEU A 155 14.40 3.61 4.32
CA LEU A 155 14.13 3.25 5.71
C LEU A 155 14.68 1.87 6.03
N ARG A 156 15.22 1.71 7.24
CA ARG A 156 15.55 0.38 7.76
C ARG A 156 14.28 -0.29 8.26
N THR A 157 13.87 -1.36 7.58
CA THR A 157 12.67 -2.13 7.91
C THR A 157 12.98 -3.60 8.10
N ASN A 158 12.24 -4.24 8.99
CA ASN A 158 12.13 -5.70 9.04
C ASN A 158 10.99 -6.09 8.11
N ALA A 159 11.32 -6.54 6.91
CA ALA A 159 10.36 -6.88 5.88
C ALA A 159 10.34 -8.40 5.65
N ALA A 160 9.16 -8.98 5.64
CA ALA A 160 8.92 -10.38 5.30
C ALA A 160 8.06 -10.48 4.04
N LYS A 161 8.51 -11.29 3.09
CA LYS A 161 7.69 -11.68 1.94
C LYS A 161 6.60 -12.64 2.38
N PHE A 162 5.36 -12.43 1.91
CA PHE A 162 4.24 -13.31 2.25
C PHE A 162 3.45 -13.84 1.04
N ALA A 163 3.52 -13.17 -0.13
CA ALA A 163 2.82 -13.64 -1.33
C ALA A 163 3.48 -13.11 -2.62
N ARG A 164 3.11 -13.70 -3.76
CA ARG A 164 3.46 -13.16 -5.09
C ARG A 164 2.62 -11.94 -5.41
N HIS A 165 3.20 -11.01 -6.17
CA HIS A 165 2.56 -9.77 -6.63
C HIS A 165 2.72 -9.62 -8.15
N PRO A 166 1.98 -10.35 -8.97
CA PRO A 166 2.08 -10.20 -10.42
C PRO A 166 1.52 -8.83 -10.87
N MET A 167 2.27 -8.17 -11.74
CA MET A 167 1.85 -6.94 -12.42
C MET A 167 1.80 -7.18 -13.92
N ALA A 168 0.88 -6.53 -14.63
CA ALA A 168 0.69 -6.77 -16.04
C ALA A 168 0.33 -5.51 -16.84
N PHE A 169 0.74 -5.51 -18.12
CA PHE A 169 0.11 -4.65 -19.10
C PHE A 169 -1.27 -5.20 -19.44
N VAL A 170 -2.28 -4.35 -19.29
CA VAL A 170 -3.68 -4.70 -19.50
C VAL A 170 -4.30 -3.83 -20.58
N ALA A 171 -5.27 -4.38 -21.27
CA ALA A 171 -6.00 -3.72 -22.36
C ALA A 171 -7.49 -4.07 -22.31
N SER A 172 -8.32 -3.32 -23.01
CA SER A 172 -9.65 -3.80 -23.41
C SER A 172 -9.50 -5.07 -24.26
N PRO A 173 -10.37 -6.09 -24.12
CA PRO A 173 -10.34 -7.28 -24.99
C PRO A 173 -10.43 -6.97 -26.48
N ASN A 174 -11.02 -5.83 -26.83
CA ASN A 174 -11.17 -5.38 -28.21
C ASN A 174 -9.99 -4.53 -28.73
N HIS A 175 -8.97 -4.29 -27.91
CA HIS A 175 -7.82 -3.48 -28.30
C HIS A 175 -7.06 -4.12 -29.48
N PRO A 176 -6.60 -3.34 -30.49
CA PRO A 176 -5.92 -3.89 -31.68
C PRO A 176 -4.73 -4.81 -31.36
N LEU A 177 -3.96 -4.50 -30.32
CA LEU A 177 -2.81 -5.31 -29.90
C LEU A 177 -3.20 -6.73 -29.46
N MET A 178 -4.44 -6.96 -28.98
CA MET A 178 -4.91 -8.29 -28.60
C MET A 178 -4.93 -9.29 -29.79
N LYS A 179 -4.98 -8.78 -31.02
CA LYS A 179 -4.98 -9.59 -32.26
C LYS A 179 -3.57 -9.77 -32.82
N LYS A 180 -2.57 -9.09 -32.29
CA LYS A 180 -1.20 -9.13 -32.81
C LYS A 180 -0.50 -10.43 -32.35
N LYS A 181 0.14 -11.14 -33.29
CA LYS A 181 0.83 -12.42 -33.00
C LYS A 181 2.04 -12.27 -32.07
N LYS A 182 2.74 -11.15 -32.14
CA LYS A 182 3.91 -10.84 -31.31
C LYS A 182 3.83 -9.37 -30.91
N ILE A 183 3.68 -9.11 -29.63
CA ILE A 183 3.66 -7.78 -29.04
C ILE A 183 5.03 -7.49 -28.45
N THR A 184 5.54 -6.28 -28.67
CA THR A 184 6.82 -5.79 -28.13
C THR A 184 6.57 -4.60 -27.24
N LEU A 185 7.56 -4.23 -26.40
CA LEU A 185 7.48 -3.01 -25.60
C LEU A 185 7.35 -1.75 -26.46
N ASN A 186 7.92 -1.72 -27.69
CA ASN A 186 7.69 -0.61 -28.63
C ASN A 186 6.19 -0.46 -28.99
N ASP A 187 5.49 -1.57 -29.19
CA ASP A 187 4.05 -1.52 -29.46
C ASP A 187 3.25 -0.98 -28.26
N VAL A 188 3.67 -1.36 -27.05
CA VAL A 188 3.07 -0.86 -25.81
C VAL A 188 3.31 0.65 -25.64
N MET A 189 4.53 1.10 -25.91
CA MET A 189 4.89 2.52 -25.81
C MET A 189 4.18 3.38 -26.86
N ALA A 190 3.93 2.82 -28.07
CA ALA A 190 3.20 3.51 -29.13
C ALA A 190 1.68 3.60 -28.86
N ALA A 191 1.13 2.82 -27.92
CA ALA A 191 -0.29 2.67 -27.65
C ALA A 191 -0.68 3.33 -26.33
N ASN A 192 -0.62 4.65 -26.20
CA ASN A 192 -1.07 5.44 -25.05
C ASN A 192 -1.06 4.66 -23.70
N LEU A 193 0.13 4.35 -23.19
CA LEU A 193 0.28 3.67 -21.91
C LEU A 193 -0.06 4.64 -20.75
N MET A 194 -1.13 4.33 -20.04
CA MET A 194 -1.51 5.03 -18.81
C MET A 194 -0.75 4.47 -17.62
N VAL A 195 -0.11 5.34 -16.87
CA VAL A 195 0.64 4.97 -15.67
C VAL A 195 0.15 5.73 -14.46
N ARG A 196 0.48 5.19 -13.29
CA ARG A 196 0.18 5.82 -12.01
C ARG A 196 1.03 7.08 -11.81
N GLU A 197 0.63 7.89 -10.85
CA GLU A 197 1.32 9.10 -10.41
C GLU A 197 2.71 8.81 -9.85
N ARG A 198 3.55 9.84 -9.77
CA ARG A 198 4.85 9.77 -9.10
C ARG A 198 4.67 9.41 -7.63
N GLY A 199 5.55 8.54 -7.11
CA GLY A 199 5.42 8.00 -5.75
C GLY A 199 4.64 6.69 -5.67
N SER A 200 3.98 6.24 -6.75
CA SER A 200 3.35 4.93 -6.84
C SER A 200 4.40 3.83 -7.05
N GLY A 201 4.23 2.70 -6.32
CA GLY A 201 5.06 1.52 -6.52
C GLY A 201 4.85 0.86 -7.89
N THR A 202 3.63 0.90 -8.44
CA THR A 202 3.30 0.39 -9.78
C THR A 202 4.03 1.18 -10.86
N ARG A 203 4.08 2.51 -10.73
CA ARG A 203 4.88 3.35 -11.64
C ARG A 203 6.36 3.00 -11.56
N THR A 204 6.93 2.94 -10.37
CA THR A 204 8.34 2.57 -10.18
C THR A 204 8.66 1.22 -10.84
N ALA A 205 7.74 0.26 -10.79
CA ALA A 205 7.93 -1.04 -11.41
C ALA A 205 7.96 -0.97 -12.95
N VAL A 206 7.03 -0.26 -13.59
CA VAL A 206 7.05 -0.13 -15.05
C VAL A 206 8.22 0.71 -15.54
N GLU A 207 8.61 1.78 -14.83
CA GLU A 207 9.79 2.57 -15.14
C GLU A 207 11.07 1.73 -15.06
N LYS A 208 11.18 0.84 -14.07
CA LYS A 208 12.30 -0.10 -13.95
C LYS A 208 12.32 -1.06 -15.12
N LEU A 209 11.18 -1.70 -15.45
CA LEU A 209 11.05 -2.62 -16.57
C LEU A 209 11.51 -1.98 -17.89
N LEU A 210 11.00 -0.78 -18.19
CA LEU A 210 11.34 -0.07 -19.42
C LEU A 210 12.81 0.31 -19.47
N ARG A 211 13.39 0.77 -18.37
CA ARG A 211 14.81 1.13 -18.28
C ARG A 211 15.72 -0.09 -18.51
N GLU A 212 15.38 -1.24 -17.91
CA GLU A 212 16.12 -2.49 -18.08
C GLU A 212 16.03 -3.01 -19.53
N ALA A 213 14.94 -2.69 -20.24
CA ALA A 213 14.77 -3.00 -21.65
C ALA A 213 15.32 -1.93 -22.60
N GLY A 214 15.97 -0.87 -22.08
CA GLY A 214 16.55 0.20 -22.89
C GLY A 214 15.55 1.20 -23.49
N HIS A 215 14.32 1.24 -22.96
CA HIS A 215 13.28 2.17 -23.41
C HIS A 215 13.22 3.41 -22.51
N PRO A 216 12.92 4.61 -23.08
CA PRO A 216 12.64 5.79 -22.27
C PRO A 216 11.37 5.59 -21.46
N ALA A 217 11.35 6.10 -20.22
CA ALA A 217 10.16 6.09 -19.36
C ALA A 217 9.32 7.36 -19.61
N GLU A 218 8.89 7.56 -20.85
CA GLU A 218 7.99 8.64 -21.26
C GLU A 218 6.59 8.07 -21.41
N PHE A 219 5.60 8.69 -20.76
CA PHE A 219 4.25 8.20 -20.72
C PHE A 219 3.26 9.24 -21.26
N GLY A 220 2.28 8.77 -22.01
CA GLY A 220 1.25 9.63 -22.60
C GLY A 220 0.23 10.14 -21.57
N SER A 221 -0.01 9.39 -20.50
CA SER A 221 -1.03 9.73 -19.50
C SER A 221 -0.62 9.31 -18.09
N GLU A 222 -0.76 10.24 -17.13
CA GLU A 222 -0.56 9.99 -15.70
C GLU A 222 -1.91 10.06 -14.96
N VAL A 223 -2.22 9.05 -14.16
CA VAL A 223 -3.49 8.91 -13.45
C VAL A 223 -3.26 8.45 -12.02
N SER A 224 -3.82 9.15 -11.03
CA SER A 224 -3.61 8.88 -9.60
C SER A 224 -4.48 7.77 -9.00
N SER A 225 -5.27 7.06 -9.81
CA SER A 225 -6.20 6.03 -9.34
C SER A 225 -6.14 4.77 -10.20
N ASN A 226 -6.00 3.60 -9.57
CA ASN A 226 -6.12 2.30 -10.25
C ASN A 226 -7.50 2.15 -10.89
N GLU A 227 -8.57 2.53 -10.18
CA GLU A 227 -9.94 2.44 -10.66
C GLU A 227 -10.18 3.30 -11.91
N ALA A 228 -9.62 4.51 -11.93
CA ALA A 228 -9.70 5.37 -13.11
C ALA A 228 -8.97 4.76 -14.32
N ILE A 229 -7.76 4.22 -14.12
CA ILE A 229 -7.02 3.52 -15.20
C ILE A 229 -7.85 2.32 -15.70
N LYS A 230 -8.36 1.46 -14.80
CA LYS A 230 -9.18 0.31 -15.19
C LYS A 230 -10.35 0.71 -16.08
N ARG A 231 -11.10 1.75 -15.69
CA ARG A 231 -12.25 2.27 -16.44
C ARG A 231 -11.86 2.83 -17.82
N MET A 232 -10.78 3.63 -17.87
CA MET A 232 -10.30 4.21 -19.12
C MET A 232 -9.78 3.14 -20.08
N VAL A 233 -9.05 2.14 -19.59
CA VAL A 233 -8.57 1.00 -20.39
C VAL A 233 -9.75 0.17 -20.89
N SER A 234 -10.73 -0.13 -20.05
CA SER A 234 -11.95 -0.86 -20.45
C SER A 234 -12.73 -0.13 -21.53
N ALA A 235 -12.76 1.21 -21.48
CA ALA A 235 -13.38 2.05 -22.52
C ALA A 235 -12.55 2.17 -23.82
N GLY A 236 -11.35 1.59 -23.86
CA GLY A 236 -10.51 1.57 -25.06
C GLY A 236 -9.59 2.77 -25.24
N LEU A 237 -9.36 3.60 -24.21
CA LEU A 237 -8.50 4.80 -24.30
C LEU A 237 -7.02 4.47 -24.52
N GLY A 238 -6.58 3.24 -24.20
CA GLY A 238 -5.21 2.79 -24.35
C GLY A 238 -4.89 1.57 -23.49
N LEU A 239 -3.69 1.51 -22.97
CA LEU A 239 -3.18 0.42 -22.13
C LEU A 239 -2.97 0.90 -20.69
N GLY A 240 -2.97 -0.05 -19.74
CA GLY A 240 -2.58 0.20 -18.36
C GLY A 240 -1.48 -0.77 -17.94
N PHE A 241 -0.64 -0.35 -16.96
CA PHE A 241 0.21 -1.26 -16.23
C PHE A 241 -0.27 -1.30 -14.78
N LEU A 242 -0.79 -2.44 -14.35
CA LEU A 242 -1.50 -2.57 -13.08
C LEU A 242 -1.12 -3.86 -12.33
N SER A 243 -1.37 -3.87 -11.02
CA SER A 243 -1.38 -5.11 -10.25
C SER A 243 -2.52 -6.00 -10.72
N VAL A 244 -2.23 -7.27 -10.95
CA VAL A 244 -3.23 -8.28 -11.33
C VAL A 244 -4.29 -8.43 -10.23
N HIS A 245 -3.90 -8.32 -8.96
CA HIS A 245 -4.80 -8.36 -7.81
C HIS A 245 -5.86 -7.24 -7.83
N ALA A 246 -5.51 -6.08 -8.39
CA ALA A 246 -6.43 -4.96 -8.50
C ALA A 246 -7.42 -5.07 -9.66
N CYS A 247 -7.26 -6.07 -10.55
CA CYS A 247 -8.05 -6.23 -11.77
C CYS A 247 -8.92 -7.50 -11.78
N GLY A 248 -9.03 -8.22 -10.65
CA GLY A 248 -9.73 -9.51 -10.61
C GLY A 248 -11.15 -9.46 -11.14
N LEU A 249 -11.95 -8.54 -10.66
CA LEU A 249 -13.34 -8.37 -11.08
C LEU A 249 -13.47 -7.99 -12.57
N GLU A 250 -12.59 -7.15 -13.08
CA GLU A 250 -12.59 -6.73 -14.48
C GLU A 250 -12.21 -7.87 -15.42
N PHE A 251 -11.29 -8.75 -14.98
CA PHE A 251 -10.95 -9.95 -15.74
C PHE A 251 -12.11 -10.96 -15.76
N GLU A 252 -12.78 -11.17 -14.66
CA GLU A 252 -13.95 -12.05 -14.56
C GLU A 252 -15.12 -11.52 -15.40
N ALA A 253 -15.34 -10.21 -15.37
CA ALA A 253 -16.37 -9.56 -16.18
C ALA A 253 -16.01 -9.41 -17.67
N GLY A 254 -14.79 -9.79 -18.08
CA GLY A 254 -14.32 -9.64 -19.45
C GLY A 254 -14.14 -8.18 -19.90
N LEU A 255 -13.99 -7.24 -18.97
CA LEU A 255 -13.79 -5.82 -19.24
C LEU A 255 -12.31 -5.49 -19.52
N LEU A 256 -11.41 -6.26 -18.93
CA LEU A 256 -9.97 -6.17 -19.14
C LEU A 256 -9.39 -7.52 -19.55
N ALA A 257 -8.29 -7.48 -20.28
CA ALA A 257 -7.48 -8.64 -20.61
C ALA A 257 -6.00 -8.31 -20.44
N ILE A 258 -5.20 -9.34 -20.12
CA ILE A 258 -3.74 -9.22 -20.09
C ILE A 258 -3.22 -9.27 -21.52
N LEU A 259 -2.33 -8.35 -21.89
CA LEU A 259 -1.66 -8.38 -23.18
C LEU A 259 -0.87 -9.69 -23.34
N PRO A 260 -1.04 -10.46 -24.42
CA PRO A 260 -0.33 -11.72 -24.66
C PRO A 260 1.09 -11.45 -25.16
N MET A 261 1.95 -10.94 -24.26
CA MET A 261 3.37 -10.67 -24.54
C MET A 261 4.26 -11.45 -23.58
N GLN A 262 5.53 -11.57 -23.94
CA GLN A 262 6.48 -12.41 -23.20
C GLN A 262 6.77 -11.87 -21.80
N GLU A 263 6.79 -10.56 -21.65
CA GLU A 263 7.09 -9.85 -20.39
C GLU A 263 5.92 -9.89 -19.39
N ASN A 264 4.75 -10.39 -19.77
CA ASN A 264 3.57 -10.46 -18.91
C ASN A 264 3.34 -11.88 -18.33
N PRO A 265 2.99 -11.98 -17.06
CA PRO A 265 3.05 -10.93 -16.04
C PRO A 265 4.49 -10.67 -15.55
N VAL A 266 4.73 -9.44 -15.07
CA VAL A 266 5.96 -9.07 -14.37
C VAL A 266 5.86 -9.54 -12.93
N GLU A 267 6.75 -10.43 -12.54
CA GLU A 267 6.74 -11.01 -11.19
C GLU A 267 7.35 -10.04 -10.17
N ALA A 268 6.65 -9.83 -9.09
CA ALA A 268 7.09 -9.14 -7.89
C ALA A 268 6.57 -9.88 -6.65
N ASP A 269 6.83 -9.35 -5.46
CA ASP A 269 6.42 -9.95 -4.21
C ASP A 269 5.69 -8.94 -3.32
N TRP A 270 4.71 -9.41 -2.56
CA TRP A 270 4.12 -8.67 -1.46
C TRP A 270 4.93 -8.84 -0.19
N HIS A 271 5.13 -7.73 0.51
CA HIS A 271 5.81 -7.71 1.79
C HIS A 271 4.95 -7.06 2.85
N ILE A 272 5.03 -7.62 4.07
CA ILE A 272 4.59 -6.99 5.30
C ILE A 272 5.85 -6.57 6.08
N MET A 273 5.85 -5.37 6.66
CA MET A 273 7.04 -4.83 7.28
C MET A 273 6.74 -3.82 8.38
N HIS A 274 7.72 -3.64 9.28
CA HIS A 274 7.74 -2.60 10.30
C HIS A 274 9.11 -1.94 10.39
N LEU A 275 9.24 -0.82 11.10
CA LEU A 275 10.53 -0.16 11.33
C LEU A 275 11.48 -1.07 12.13
N SER A 276 12.71 -1.20 11.66
CA SER A 276 13.76 -1.92 12.38
C SER A 276 14.19 -1.15 13.63
N GLY A 277 14.47 -1.90 14.72
CA GLY A 277 14.94 -1.32 15.98
C GLY A 277 13.85 -0.63 16.81
N GLN A 278 12.59 -0.77 16.43
CA GLN A 278 11.44 -0.31 17.20
C GLN A 278 10.55 -1.51 17.58
N PRO A 279 10.09 -1.59 18.84
CA PRO A 279 9.10 -2.57 19.22
C PRO A 279 7.77 -2.27 18.51
N ILE A 280 7.07 -3.31 18.10
CA ILE A 280 5.70 -3.21 17.59
C ILE A 280 4.72 -3.79 18.62
N PRO A 281 3.47 -3.29 18.67
CA PRO A 281 2.43 -3.84 19.55
C PRO A 281 2.27 -5.35 19.35
N LYS A 282 1.96 -6.09 20.42
CA LYS A 282 1.76 -7.56 20.35
C LYS A 282 0.70 -7.94 19.29
N VAL A 283 -0.37 -7.16 19.19
CA VAL A 283 -1.41 -7.39 18.17
C VAL A 283 -0.86 -7.23 16.76
N ALA A 284 0.04 -6.27 16.52
CA ALA A 284 0.68 -6.08 15.23
C ALA A 284 1.66 -7.23 14.91
N ALA A 285 2.46 -7.67 15.88
CA ALA A 285 3.32 -8.85 15.74
C ALA A 285 2.49 -10.09 15.39
N SER A 286 1.40 -10.35 16.14
CA SER A 286 0.50 -11.47 15.88
C SER A 286 -0.16 -11.42 14.49
N PHE A 287 -0.52 -10.22 14.01
CA PHE A 287 -1.04 -10.06 12.64
C PHE A 287 0.05 -10.30 11.59
N GLN A 288 1.27 -9.83 11.83
CA GLN A 288 2.40 -10.08 10.93
C GLN A 288 2.68 -11.57 10.79
N ASP A 289 2.74 -12.31 11.91
CA ASP A 289 2.94 -13.75 11.90
C ASP A 289 1.81 -14.46 11.15
N PHE A 290 0.56 -14.10 11.42
CA PHE A 290 -0.61 -14.63 10.72
C PHE A 290 -0.52 -14.42 9.20
N VAL A 291 -0.11 -13.23 8.75
CA VAL A 291 0.04 -12.91 7.32
C VAL A 291 1.19 -13.69 6.69
N ILE A 292 2.31 -13.85 7.39
CA ILE A 292 3.46 -14.63 6.90
C ILE A 292 3.07 -16.09 6.71
N GLU A 293 2.33 -16.66 7.66
CA GLU A 293 1.91 -18.08 7.63
C GLU A 293 0.82 -18.35 6.60
N ASN A 294 -0.17 -17.46 6.49
CA ASN A 294 -1.40 -17.72 5.73
C ASN A 294 -1.52 -16.90 4.44
N GLY A 295 -0.78 -15.80 4.31
CA GLY A 295 -0.99 -14.78 3.28
C GLY A 295 -0.86 -15.33 1.85
N GLN A 296 0.10 -16.23 1.59
CA GLN A 296 0.27 -16.83 0.25
C GLN A 296 -0.98 -17.60 -0.18
N GLU A 297 -1.57 -18.38 0.71
CA GLU A 297 -2.76 -19.18 0.40
C GLU A 297 -4.02 -18.31 0.28
N LEU A 298 -4.17 -17.31 1.18
CA LEU A 298 -5.29 -16.38 1.13
C LEU A 298 -5.30 -15.58 -0.17
N VAL A 299 -4.14 -15.03 -0.56
CA VAL A 299 -3.98 -14.30 -1.82
C VAL A 299 -4.16 -15.21 -3.04
N ARG A 300 -3.69 -16.47 -2.97
CA ARG A 300 -3.87 -17.45 -4.06
C ARG A 300 -5.34 -17.73 -4.34
N ARG A 301 -6.16 -17.85 -3.31
CA ARG A 301 -7.62 -18.08 -3.45
C ARG A 301 -8.30 -16.93 -4.20
N GLU A 302 -7.95 -15.69 -3.89
CA GLU A 302 -8.48 -14.51 -4.58
C GLU A 302 -8.10 -14.48 -6.08
N LEU A 303 -6.94 -15.05 -6.42
CA LEU A 303 -6.46 -15.10 -7.82
C LEU A 303 -6.81 -16.41 -8.54
N GLU A 304 -7.53 -17.33 -7.93
CA GLU A 304 -7.78 -18.65 -8.53
C GLU A 304 -8.49 -18.52 -9.88
N SER A 305 -9.50 -17.65 -9.98
CA SER A 305 -10.19 -17.33 -11.24
C SER A 305 -9.24 -16.77 -12.28
N PHE A 306 -8.34 -15.88 -11.90
CA PHE A 306 -7.34 -15.30 -12.77
C PHE A 306 -6.35 -16.35 -13.32
N TYR A 307 -5.78 -17.20 -12.45
CA TYR A 307 -4.86 -18.26 -12.89
C TYR A 307 -5.54 -19.29 -13.81
N LYS A 308 -6.83 -19.57 -13.60
CA LYS A 308 -7.64 -20.38 -14.51
C LYS A 308 -7.78 -19.71 -15.90
N LEU A 309 -7.95 -18.39 -15.94
CA LEU A 309 -8.01 -17.62 -17.20
C LEU A 309 -6.66 -17.59 -17.92
N LEU A 310 -5.55 -17.36 -17.22
CA LEU A 310 -4.19 -17.42 -17.78
C LEU A 310 -3.86 -18.81 -18.34
N GLY A 311 -4.24 -19.86 -17.64
CA GLY A 311 -4.07 -21.25 -18.11
C GLY A 311 -4.81 -21.56 -19.39
N ARG A 312 -5.98 -20.92 -19.61
CA ARG A 312 -6.73 -21.03 -20.87
C ARG A 312 -6.09 -20.26 -22.04
N GLN A 313 -5.37 -19.17 -21.77
CA GLN A 313 -4.65 -18.39 -22.79
C GLN A 313 -3.31 -19.01 -23.18
N ARG A 314 -2.66 -19.75 -22.27
CA ARG A 314 -1.45 -20.54 -22.54
C ARG A 314 -1.81 -21.97 -22.95
N LYS A 315 -2.43 -22.19 -24.11
CA LYS A 315 -2.35 -23.51 -24.76
C LYS A 315 -0.87 -23.76 -25.05
N PRO A 316 -0.28 -24.89 -24.63
CA PRO A 316 1.10 -25.18 -24.93
C PRO A 316 1.25 -25.23 -26.44
N THR A 317 2.09 -24.37 -27.00
CA THR A 317 2.65 -24.57 -28.32
C THR A 317 3.22 -25.97 -28.34
N ARG A 318 2.65 -26.86 -29.15
CA ARG A 318 3.12 -28.22 -29.37
C ARG A 318 4.63 -28.18 -29.52
N ALA A 319 5.35 -28.90 -28.67
CA ALA A 319 6.78 -29.08 -28.82
C ALA A 319 7.10 -29.52 -30.24
N PRO A 320 8.15 -29.00 -30.90
CA PRO A 320 8.53 -29.46 -32.22
C PRO A 320 8.78 -30.96 -32.16
N ALA A 321 8.18 -31.69 -33.10
CA ALA A 321 8.36 -33.13 -33.24
C ALA A 321 9.87 -33.43 -33.29
N LYS A 322 10.32 -34.30 -32.40
CA LYS A 322 11.70 -34.83 -32.43
C LYS A 322 11.96 -35.34 -33.86
N GLU A 323 12.89 -34.70 -34.57
CA GLU A 323 13.45 -35.23 -35.79
C GLU A 323 14.01 -36.63 -35.49
N ARG A 324 13.51 -37.63 -36.21
CA ARG A 324 14.04 -38.98 -36.16
C ARG A 324 15.48 -38.93 -36.72
N ALA A 325 16.41 -39.33 -35.89
CA ALA A 325 17.77 -39.56 -36.31
C ALA A 325 17.80 -40.53 -37.52
N PRO A 326 18.66 -40.28 -38.54
CA PRO A 326 18.76 -41.17 -39.68
C PRO A 326 19.34 -42.53 -39.23
N GLN A 327 18.63 -43.60 -39.64
CA GLN A 327 19.14 -44.98 -39.51
C GLN A 327 20.39 -45.14 -40.34
N VAL A 328 21.51 -45.48 -39.69
CA VAL A 328 22.73 -45.92 -40.35
C VAL A 328 22.47 -47.31 -40.91
N VAL A 329 22.38 -47.41 -42.24
CA VAL A 329 22.36 -48.68 -42.96
C VAL A 329 23.80 -49.17 -43.04
N SER A 330 24.12 -50.25 -42.32
CA SER A 330 25.38 -51.01 -42.46
C SER A 330 25.30 -51.84 -43.73
N ALA A 331 26.16 -51.53 -44.67
CA ALA A 331 26.41 -52.38 -45.81
C ALA A 331 27.66 -53.23 -45.52
N LYS A 332 27.53 -54.56 -45.89
CA LYS A 332 28.59 -55.56 -45.87
C LYS A 332 29.75 -55.17 -46.76
#